data_ae5f520b3a8f509e95b115b7053ab7fc
#
_entry.id   ae5f520b3a8f509e95b115b7053ab7fc
#
_cell.length_a   1.000
_cell.length_b   1.000
_cell.length_c   1.000
_cell.angle_alpha   90.00
_cell.angle_beta   90.00
_cell.angle_gamma   90.00
#
_symmetry.space_group_name_H-M   'P 1'
#
loop_
_entity.id
_entity.type
_entity.pdbx_description
1 polymer ?
#
loop_
_entity_poly.entity_id
_entity_poly.type
_entity_poly.pdbx_seq_one_letter_code
_entity_poly.pdbx_strand_id
1 'polypeptide(L)'
;MNTNLLNPGATLGVIGDNLNGCQIMKEAKSLGLKVGALTTLSESKIKQYADFVVVGSFNDRSVLKDFAEHCDVVTYATDSIDFASLKYMAQFTKIPQGTDLLEIVQDRALEHAFFDQLNVNSVPYMTVVGIDDLYQASDSIGYPAVLKPILKTGTQQQEFKIGTKNEIDLTKPLFGHGTFILESGINYLHKFSVIATRDQNGKLVQFPVLEYHGAENGTKVVINSEFTDMKDALAEMKRITNEVAKNINYVGTFELSFGFDKNETLYACGIRPTTTSFGFIFNLGMNINQYREHLRALSNLPLPEVQKYTDVILKSFIPEQLPAILKARASEPDWQLNFEHQCILIPTDTVIKTEASFNQYNL
;
A
#
# COMPACT_ATOMS: atom_id res chain seq x y z
N MET A 1 10.75 32.63 6.92
CA MET A 1 11.37 31.30 6.91
C MET A 1 10.25 30.28 6.89
N ASN A 2 10.31 29.32 6.00
CA ASN A 2 9.24 28.32 5.83
C ASN A 2 9.24 27.37 7.05
N THR A 3 8.30 27.54 7.96
CA THR A 3 8.25 26.87 9.27
C THR A 3 7.84 25.39 9.23
N ASN A 4 7.73 24.80 8.04
CA ASN A 4 7.22 23.44 7.83
C ASN A 4 8.27 22.42 7.38
N LEU A 5 9.55 22.78 7.40
CA LEU A 5 10.63 21.86 7.01
C LEU A 5 11.02 20.95 8.17
N LEU A 6 11.05 19.64 7.93
CA LEU A 6 11.77 18.69 8.78
C LEU A 6 13.28 18.88 8.53
N ASN A 7 13.90 19.71 9.35
CA ASN A 7 15.34 19.96 9.28
C ASN A 7 16.12 18.88 10.05
N PRO A 8 17.42 18.67 9.73
CA PRO A 8 18.28 17.81 10.53
C PRO A 8 18.18 18.16 12.03
N GLY A 9 18.03 17.14 12.87
CA GLY A 9 17.81 17.27 14.32
C GLY A 9 16.34 17.31 14.75
N ALA A 10 15.38 17.55 13.84
CA ALA A 10 13.95 17.40 14.13
C ALA A 10 13.57 15.93 14.36
N THR A 11 12.51 15.71 15.10
CA THR A 11 12.00 14.38 15.45
C THR A 11 10.83 13.99 14.58
N LEU A 12 10.98 12.92 13.80
CA LEU A 12 9.91 12.26 13.05
C LEU A 12 9.35 11.10 13.87
N GLY A 13 8.07 11.14 14.21
CA GLY A 13 7.35 9.99 14.74
C GLY A 13 6.81 9.10 13.62
N VAL A 14 7.02 7.80 13.72
CA VAL A 14 6.50 6.81 12.76
C VAL A 14 5.56 5.84 13.46
N ILE A 15 4.32 5.73 12.97
CA ILE A 15 3.31 4.81 13.47
C ILE A 15 3.25 3.59 12.56
N GLY A 16 3.43 2.39 13.13
CA GLY A 16 3.25 1.12 12.44
C GLY A 16 4.37 0.12 12.69
N ASP A 17 4.00 -1.16 12.70
CA ASP A 17 4.86 -2.30 13.04
C ASP A 17 5.40 -3.05 11.82
N ASN A 18 5.36 -2.42 10.64
CA ASN A 18 5.68 -3.07 9.38
C ASN A 18 7.06 -2.63 8.81
N LEU A 19 7.49 -3.33 7.78
CA LEU A 19 8.77 -3.07 7.11
C LEU A 19 8.82 -1.68 6.44
N ASN A 20 7.68 -1.13 6.02
CA ASN A 20 7.63 0.21 5.44
C ASN A 20 7.99 1.27 6.48
N GLY A 21 7.49 1.12 7.72
CA GLY A 21 7.89 1.97 8.84
C GLY A 21 9.40 1.90 9.10
N CYS A 22 10.00 0.70 9.07
CA CYS A 22 11.44 0.52 9.20
C CYS A 22 12.21 1.26 8.09
N GLN A 23 11.75 1.19 6.83
CA GLN A 23 12.40 1.87 5.72
C GLN A 23 12.26 3.40 5.80
N ILE A 24 11.09 3.92 6.19
CA ILE A 24 10.90 5.36 6.45
C ILE A 24 11.90 5.84 7.51
N MET A 25 12.07 5.08 8.61
CA MET A 25 13.02 5.44 9.68
C MET A 25 14.47 5.42 9.20
N LYS A 26 14.89 4.41 8.41
CA LYS A 26 16.23 4.35 7.81
C LYS A 26 16.51 5.58 6.96
N GLU A 27 15.59 5.92 6.08
CA GLU A 27 15.71 7.10 5.24
C GLU A 27 15.71 8.40 6.06
N ALA A 28 14.87 8.52 7.09
CA ALA A 28 14.83 9.68 7.97
C ALA A 28 16.16 9.88 8.69
N LYS A 29 16.77 8.82 9.24
CA LYS A 29 18.09 8.88 9.85
C LYS A 29 19.18 9.29 8.86
N SER A 30 19.11 8.84 7.61
CA SER A 30 20.05 9.26 6.57
C SER A 30 19.96 10.76 6.26
N LEU A 31 18.83 11.39 6.57
CA LEU A 31 18.60 12.84 6.45
C LEU A 31 18.94 13.61 7.74
N GLY A 32 19.46 12.94 8.75
CA GLY A 32 19.85 13.56 10.04
C GLY A 32 18.68 13.82 10.98
N LEU A 33 17.53 13.18 10.78
CA LEU A 33 16.37 13.27 11.68
C LEU A 33 16.54 12.33 12.87
N LYS A 34 15.98 12.71 14.01
CA LYS A 34 15.67 11.80 15.10
C LYS A 34 14.36 11.07 14.79
N VAL A 35 14.23 9.83 15.26
CA VAL A 35 13.10 8.97 14.92
C VAL A 35 12.46 8.37 16.15
N GLY A 36 11.17 8.63 16.36
CA GLY A 36 10.33 7.96 17.34
C GLY A 36 9.50 6.86 16.70
N ALA A 37 9.21 5.78 17.41
CA ALA A 37 8.33 4.72 17.00
C ALA A 37 7.12 4.59 17.92
N LEU A 38 5.90 4.48 17.35
CA LEU A 38 4.72 4.03 18.06
C LEU A 38 4.32 2.65 17.52
N THR A 39 4.28 1.67 18.42
CA THR A 39 4.03 0.26 18.10
C THR A 39 3.07 -0.38 19.11
N THR A 40 2.25 -1.32 18.65
CA THR A 40 1.41 -2.14 19.53
C THR A 40 2.16 -3.35 20.10
N LEU A 41 3.29 -3.72 19.49
CA LEU A 41 4.05 -4.93 19.80
C LEU A 41 5.26 -4.62 20.69
N SER A 42 5.38 -5.35 21.81
CA SER A 42 6.57 -5.27 22.68
C SER A 42 7.84 -5.74 21.99
N GLU A 43 7.76 -6.61 21.01
CA GLU A 43 8.88 -7.19 20.26
C GLU A 43 8.84 -6.81 18.77
N SER A 44 8.57 -5.55 18.47
CA SER A 44 8.55 -5.05 17.10
C SER A 44 9.96 -4.79 16.54
N LYS A 45 10.19 -5.15 15.26
CA LYS A 45 11.44 -4.86 14.53
C LYS A 45 11.69 -3.36 14.38
N ILE A 46 10.65 -2.53 14.42
CA ILE A 46 10.77 -1.07 14.29
C ILE A 46 11.65 -0.45 15.37
N LYS A 47 11.71 -1.08 16.55
CA LYS A 47 12.50 -0.60 17.70
C LYS A 47 13.98 -0.43 17.41
N GLN A 48 14.57 -1.31 16.58
CA GLN A 48 16.00 -1.24 16.25
C GLN A 48 16.38 0.01 15.43
N TYR A 49 15.40 0.67 14.85
CA TYR A 49 15.60 1.88 14.01
C TYR A 49 15.21 3.17 14.72
N ALA A 50 14.51 3.09 15.85
CA ALA A 50 14.04 4.25 16.60
C ALA A 50 15.05 4.75 17.62
N ASP A 51 15.06 6.05 17.87
CA ASP A 51 15.82 6.67 18.96
C ASP A 51 15.04 6.59 20.29
N PHE A 52 13.70 6.56 20.20
CA PHE A 52 12.80 6.24 21.30
C PHE A 52 11.58 5.46 20.80
N VAL A 53 10.94 4.72 21.70
CA VAL A 53 9.79 3.89 21.38
C VAL A 53 8.70 4.05 22.42
N VAL A 54 7.48 4.27 21.97
CA VAL A 54 6.27 4.18 22.79
C VAL A 54 5.53 2.90 22.38
N VAL A 55 5.23 2.04 23.35
CA VAL A 55 4.48 0.79 23.13
C VAL A 55 3.10 0.93 23.73
N GLY A 56 2.05 0.78 22.91
CA GLY A 56 0.68 0.85 23.38
C GLY A 56 -0.34 0.76 22.25
N SER A 57 -1.62 0.74 22.61
CA SER A 57 -2.71 0.68 21.65
C SER A 57 -2.82 1.97 20.84
N PHE A 58 -3.07 1.85 19.54
CA PHE A 58 -3.37 2.99 18.67
C PHE A 58 -4.71 3.69 18.99
N ASN A 59 -5.50 3.13 19.92
CA ASN A 59 -6.76 3.71 20.38
C ASN A 59 -6.65 4.31 21.81
N ASP A 60 -5.49 4.21 22.44
CA ASP A 60 -5.25 4.79 23.79
C ASP A 60 -4.81 6.25 23.66
N ARG A 61 -5.70 7.17 24.03
CA ARG A 61 -5.45 8.62 23.95
C ARG A 61 -4.25 9.08 24.75
N SER A 62 -3.94 8.44 25.89
CA SER A 62 -2.78 8.79 26.69
C SER A 62 -1.47 8.43 26.00
N VAL A 63 -1.42 7.26 25.38
CA VAL A 63 -0.30 6.78 24.57
C VAL A 63 -0.10 7.65 23.33
N LEU A 64 -1.19 7.97 22.64
CA LEU A 64 -1.15 8.82 21.45
C LEU A 64 -0.65 10.23 21.74
N LYS A 65 -1.11 10.82 22.86
CA LYS A 65 -0.68 12.14 23.29
C LYS A 65 0.79 12.14 23.68
N ASP A 66 1.22 11.20 24.52
CA ASP A 66 2.62 11.07 24.96
C ASP A 66 3.57 10.95 23.76
N PHE A 67 3.23 10.09 22.80
CA PHE A 67 4.03 9.95 21.57
C PHE A 67 4.06 11.24 20.74
N ALA A 68 2.91 11.88 20.55
CA ALA A 68 2.78 13.07 19.74
C ALA A 68 3.58 14.26 20.28
N GLU A 69 3.57 14.46 21.61
CA GLU A 69 4.28 15.55 22.26
C GLU A 69 5.82 15.44 22.18
N HIS A 70 6.34 14.24 21.85
CA HIS A 70 7.78 14.01 21.64
C HIS A 70 8.22 14.14 20.17
N CYS A 71 7.27 14.42 19.23
CA CYS A 71 7.53 14.47 17.81
C CYS A 71 7.22 15.84 17.22
N ASP A 72 8.10 16.38 16.37
CA ASP A 72 7.83 17.60 15.58
C ASP A 72 6.84 17.33 14.45
N VAL A 73 6.91 16.13 13.87
CA VAL A 73 6.02 15.63 12.81
C VAL A 73 5.77 14.15 13.05
N VAL A 74 4.55 13.70 12.77
CA VAL A 74 4.18 12.28 12.78
C VAL A 74 3.73 11.85 11.38
N THR A 75 4.13 10.65 10.99
CA THR A 75 3.66 9.92 9.80
C THR A 75 3.19 8.52 10.19
N TYR A 76 2.24 7.99 9.44
CA TYR A 76 1.79 6.62 9.61
C TYR A 76 2.22 5.75 8.41
N ALA A 77 2.73 4.57 8.70
CA ALA A 77 3.14 3.54 7.73
C ALA A 77 2.17 2.35 7.72
N THR A 78 1.03 2.48 8.41
CA THR A 78 -0.01 1.46 8.52
C THR A 78 -1.39 2.10 8.37
N ASP A 79 -2.33 1.37 7.85
CA ASP A 79 -3.75 1.70 7.78
C ASP A 79 -4.56 1.12 8.97
N SER A 80 -3.85 0.50 9.94
CA SER A 80 -4.47 -0.10 11.12
C SER A 80 -4.82 0.90 12.23
N ILE A 81 -4.24 2.11 12.21
CA ILE A 81 -4.66 3.20 13.09
C ILE A 81 -5.92 3.86 12.53
N ASP A 82 -6.94 4.08 13.35
CA ASP A 82 -8.14 4.76 12.89
C ASP A 82 -7.93 6.27 12.70
N PHE A 83 -8.69 6.86 11.78
CA PHE A 83 -8.58 8.27 11.44
C PHE A 83 -8.92 9.20 12.62
N ALA A 84 -9.80 8.78 13.56
CA ALA A 84 -10.17 9.55 14.72
C ALA A 84 -9.00 9.65 15.72
N SER A 85 -8.23 8.59 15.87
CA SER A 85 -6.99 8.56 16.64
C SER A 85 -5.95 9.52 16.06
N LEU A 86 -5.77 9.55 14.74
CA LEU A 86 -4.89 10.53 14.10
C LEU A 86 -5.40 11.97 14.23
N LYS A 87 -6.72 12.22 14.11
CA LYS A 87 -7.32 13.54 14.37
C LYS A 87 -7.07 14.00 15.80
N TYR A 88 -7.11 13.08 16.77
CA TYR A 88 -6.77 13.39 18.15
C TYR A 88 -5.26 13.76 18.30
N MET A 89 -4.37 12.98 17.70
CA MET A 89 -2.92 13.27 17.73
C MET A 89 -2.56 14.60 17.06
N ALA A 90 -3.26 14.97 16.01
CA ALA A 90 -3.05 16.23 15.28
C ALA A 90 -3.25 17.49 16.14
N GLN A 91 -3.81 17.36 17.36
CA GLN A 91 -3.92 18.46 18.32
C GLN A 91 -2.58 18.74 19.03
N PHE A 92 -1.64 17.82 19.00
CA PHE A 92 -0.37 17.89 19.75
C PHE A 92 0.86 17.95 18.83
N THR A 93 0.75 17.50 17.59
CA THR A 93 1.84 17.48 16.62
C THR A 93 1.32 17.66 15.20
N LYS A 94 2.21 17.89 14.24
CA LYS A 94 1.86 17.97 12.82
C LYS A 94 1.77 16.57 12.21
N ILE A 95 0.70 16.33 11.45
CA ILE A 95 0.52 15.11 10.65
C ILE A 95 0.27 15.56 9.19
N PRO A 96 1.32 15.92 8.42
CA PRO A 96 1.14 16.46 7.06
C PRO A 96 0.43 15.50 6.11
N GLN A 97 0.56 14.21 6.35
CA GLN A 97 -0.11 13.15 5.59
C GLN A 97 -1.64 13.30 5.63
N GLY A 98 -2.16 13.93 6.68
CA GLY A 98 -3.60 14.15 6.86
C GLY A 98 -4.35 12.90 7.28
N THR A 99 -5.66 13.05 7.44
CA THR A 99 -6.56 11.98 7.89
C THR A 99 -7.67 11.68 6.89
N ASP A 100 -7.95 12.60 5.96
CA ASP A 100 -9.12 12.54 5.10
C ASP A 100 -9.09 11.33 4.15
N LEU A 101 -7.92 11.07 3.53
CA LEU A 101 -7.78 9.89 2.68
C LEU A 101 -7.90 8.58 3.48
N LEU A 102 -7.37 8.57 4.71
CA LEU A 102 -7.48 7.39 5.57
C LEU A 102 -8.94 7.12 5.96
N GLU A 103 -9.73 8.16 6.26
CA GLU A 103 -11.17 8.06 6.53
C GLU A 103 -11.92 7.44 5.35
N ILE A 104 -11.65 7.90 4.11
CA ILE A 104 -12.25 7.35 2.89
C ILE A 104 -11.90 5.86 2.73
N VAL A 105 -10.62 5.51 2.82
CA VAL A 105 -10.18 4.14 2.50
C VAL A 105 -10.47 3.12 3.59
N GLN A 106 -10.73 3.55 4.83
CA GLN A 106 -11.10 2.64 5.92
C GLN A 106 -12.55 2.15 5.85
N ASP A 107 -13.39 2.84 5.07
CA ASP A 107 -14.76 2.42 4.77
C ASP A 107 -14.87 2.07 3.28
N ARG A 108 -15.18 0.79 2.99
CA ARG A 108 -15.26 0.30 1.60
C ARG A 108 -16.35 1.00 0.78
N ALA A 109 -17.48 1.38 1.41
CA ALA A 109 -18.53 2.09 0.69
C ALA A 109 -18.13 3.53 0.38
N LEU A 110 -17.42 4.20 1.30
CA LEU A 110 -16.86 5.53 1.02
C LEU A 110 -15.80 5.48 -0.08
N GLU A 111 -14.92 4.47 -0.08
CA GLU A 111 -13.91 4.30 -1.12
C GLU A 111 -14.54 4.08 -2.50
N HIS A 112 -15.56 3.22 -2.61
CA HIS A 112 -16.29 3.03 -3.85
C HIS A 112 -17.04 4.30 -4.28
N ALA A 113 -17.75 4.96 -3.36
CA ALA A 113 -18.43 6.22 -3.65
C ALA A 113 -17.47 7.32 -4.12
N PHE A 114 -16.24 7.34 -3.60
CA PHE A 114 -15.20 8.24 -4.06
C PHE A 114 -14.79 7.95 -5.50
N PHE A 115 -14.61 6.68 -5.88
CA PHE A 115 -14.36 6.31 -7.27
C PHE A 115 -15.52 6.67 -8.19
N ASP A 116 -16.77 6.44 -7.76
CA ASP A 116 -17.98 6.80 -8.53
C ASP A 116 -18.04 8.32 -8.79
N GLN A 117 -17.74 9.16 -7.78
CA GLN A 117 -17.70 10.62 -7.92
C GLN A 117 -16.65 11.09 -8.95
N LEU A 118 -15.56 10.34 -9.09
CA LEU A 118 -14.51 10.63 -10.06
C LEU A 118 -14.77 10.01 -11.44
N ASN A 119 -15.91 9.32 -11.63
CA ASN A 119 -16.20 8.50 -12.82
C ASN A 119 -15.07 7.49 -13.13
N VAL A 120 -14.51 6.90 -12.09
CA VAL A 120 -13.50 5.84 -12.18
C VAL A 120 -14.21 4.49 -12.08
N ASN A 121 -13.96 3.62 -13.06
CA ASN A 121 -14.53 2.28 -13.05
C ASN A 121 -13.95 1.47 -11.88
N SER A 122 -14.79 1.09 -10.94
CA SER A 122 -14.47 0.23 -9.81
C SER A 122 -15.26 -1.07 -9.88
N VAL A 123 -14.96 -2.02 -9.00
CA VAL A 123 -15.69 -3.29 -8.94
C VAL A 123 -17.17 -3.00 -8.61
N PRO A 124 -18.14 -3.59 -9.35
CA PRO A 124 -19.56 -3.46 -9.01
C PRO A 124 -19.83 -3.90 -7.58
N TYR A 125 -20.57 -3.10 -6.83
CA TYR A 125 -20.79 -3.31 -5.40
C TYR A 125 -22.20 -2.92 -4.94
N MET A 126 -22.63 -3.46 -3.81
CA MET A 126 -23.85 -3.06 -3.10
C MET A 126 -23.64 -3.18 -1.59
N THR A 127 -24.16 -2.21 -0.82
CA THR A 127 -24.17 -2.27 0.63
C THR A 127 -25.26 -3.24 1.13
N VAL A 128 -24.95 -4.02 2.14
CA VAL A 128 -25.80 -5.09 2.69
C VAL A 128 -25.85 -4.98 4.20
N VAL A 129 -27.05 -4.86 4.78
CA VAL A 129 -27.25 -4.80 6.24
C VAL A 129 -27.92 -6.05 6.81
N GLY A 130 -28.51 -6.89 5.95
CA GLY A 130 -29.20 -8.11 6.33
C GLY A 130 -29.21 -9.16 5.25
N ILE A 131 -29.69 -10.34 5.60
CA ILE A 131 -29.71 -11.49 4.67
C ILE A 131 -30.62 -11.23 3.47
N ASP A 132 -31.74 -10.57 3.66
CA ASP A 132 -32.68 -10.25 2.58
C ASP A 132 -32.05 -9.25 1.58
N ASP A 133 -31.31 -8.26 2.09
CA ASP A 133 -30.53 -7.35 1.24
C ASP A 133 -29.45 -8.10 0.44
N LEU A 134 -28.82 -9.11 1.07
CA LEU A 134 -27.80 -9.93 0.40
C LEU A 134 -28.39 -10.72 -0.77
N TYR A 135 -29.61 -11.28 -0.61
CA TYR A 135 -30.30 -11.94 -1.70
C TYR A 135 -30.56 -10.97 -2.88
N GLN A 136 -31.08 -9.77 -2.58
CA GLN A 136 -31.35 -8.75 -3.61
C GLN A 136 -30.06 -8.25 -4.27
N ALA A 137 -29.02 -7.98 -3.48
CA ALA A 137 -27.72 -7.55 -3.97
C ALA A 137 -27.10 -8.62 -4.88
N SER A 138 -27.19 -9.90 -4.49
CA SER A 138 -26.65 -11.01 -5.28
C SER A 138 -27.38 -11.22 -6.61
N ASP A 139 -28.68 -10.95 -6.68
CA ASP A 139 -29.44 -11.01 -7.94
C ASP A 139 -28.99 -9.88 -8.92
N SER A 140 -28.47 -8.75 -8.40
CA SER A 140 -27.97 -7.62 -9.21
C SER A 140 -26.49 -7.75 -9.56
N ILE A 141 -25.64 -8.15 -8.60
CA ILE A 141 -24.17 -8.27 -8.76
C ILE A 141 -23.81 -9.55 -9.54
N GLY A 142 -24.57 -10.63 -9.35
CA GLY A 142 -24.25 -11.94 -9.91
C GLY A 142 -23.24 -12.75 -9.10
N TYR A 143 -22.76 -13.85 -9.69
CA TYR A 143 -21.82 -14.78 -9.07
C TYR A 143 -20.60 -15.02 -9.98
N PRO A 144 -19.40 -15.27 -9.43
CA PRO A 144 -19.09 -15.24 -8.02
C PRO A 144 -19.13 -13.83 -7.44
N ALA A 145 -19.39 -13.71 -6.14
CA ALA A 145 -19.35 -12.45 -5.39
C ALA A 145 -18.54 -12.61 -4.11
N VAL A 146 -18.12 -11.49 -3.51
CA VAL A 146 -17.37 -11.48 -2.24
C VAL A 146 -18.07 -10.54 -1.26
N LEU A 147 -18.53 -11.11 -0.15
CA LEU A 147 -19.10 -10.33 0.96
C LEU A 147 -17.97 -9.93 1.92
N LYS A 148 -17.85 -8.64 2.18
CA LYS A 148 -16.79 -8.05 3.02
C LYS A 148 -17.41 -7.17 4.11
N PRO A 149 -16.83 -7.10 5.32
CA PRO A 149 -17.19 -6.05 6.28
C PRO A 149 -16.98 -4.67 5.66
N ILE A 150 -17.87 -3.72 5.94
CA ILE A 150 -17.77 -2.37 5.35
C ILE A 150 -16.51 -1.65 5.84
N LEU A 151 -16.17 -1.79 7.13
CA LEU A 151 -14.95 -1.21 7.69
C LEU A 151 -13.76 -2.15 7.50
N LYS A 152 -12.65 -1.60 7.01
CA LYS A 152 -11.36 -2.31 6.88
C LYS A 152 -10.61 -2.41 8.21
N THR A 153 -11.05 -1.68 9.24
CA THR A 153 -10.50 -1.71 10.60
C THR A 153 -11.48 -2.41 11.54
N GLY A 154 -10.96 -3.08 12.57
CA GLY A 154 -11.80 -3.75 13.57
C GLY A 154 -11.54 -5.26 13.67
N THR A 155 -12.34 -5.94 14.45
CA THR A 155 -12.18 -7.38 14.76
C THR A 155 -12.74 -8.31 13.68
N GLN A 156 -13.71 -7.85 12.88
CA GLN A 156 -14.27 -8.60 11.77
C GLN A 156 -13.54 -8.21 10.47
N GLN A 157 -12.63 -9.06 10.04
CA GLN A 157 -11.88 -8.86 8.78
C GLN A 157 -12.10 -10.00 7.77
N GLN A 158 -12.95 -10.97 8.12
CA GLN A 158 -13.15 -12.15 7.27
C GLN A 158 -14.01 -11.80 6.05
N GLU A 159 -13.50 -12.13 4.87
CA GLU A 159 -14.19 -12.04 3.60
C GLU A 159 -14.82 -13.40 3.26
N PHE A 160 -16.04 -13.40 2.71
CA PHE A 160 -16.75 -14.61 2.33
C PHE A 160 -16.97 -14.61 0.81
N LYS A 161 -16.43 -15.63 0.17
CA LYS A 161 -16.69 -15.87 -1.25
C LYS A 161 -18.01 -16.60 -1.41
N ILE A 162 -18.88 -16.10 -2.27
CA ILE A 162 -20.19 -16.65 -2.59
C ILE A 162 -20.17 -17.03 -4.06
N GLY A 163 -20.02 -18.33 -4.34
CA GLY A 163 -19.98 -18.87 -5.68
C GLY A 163 -21.36 -19.09 -6.30
N THR A 164 -22.38 -19.35 -5.43
CA THR A 164 -23.75 -19.67 -5.87
C THR A 164 -24.78 -19.13 -4.86
N LYS A 165 -26.03 -19.00 -5.31
CA LYS A 165 -27.15 -18.54 -4.47
C LYS A 165 -27.34 -19.39 -3.19
N ASN A 166 -27.06 -20.69 -3.26
CA ASN A 166 -27.24 -21.60 -2.10
C ASN A 166 -26.24 -21.35 -0.97
N GLU A 167 -25.13 -20.66 -1.26
CA GLU A 167 -24.11 -20.34 -0.25
C GLU A 167 -24.45 -19.10 0.58
N ILE A 168 -25.45 -18.32 0.15
CA ILE A 168 -25.89 -17.11 0.88
C ILE A 168 -26.28 -17.45 2.31
N ASP A 169 -27.01 -18.55 2.53
CA ASP A 169 -27.48 -18.96 3.86
C ASP A 169 -26.34 -19.25 4.85
N LEU A 170 -25.15 -19.57 4.36
CA LEU A 170 -23.96 -19.78 5.20
C LEU A 170 -23.47 -18.49 5.86
N THR A 171 -23.85 -17.34 5.30
CA THR A 171 -23.46 -16.02 5.82
C THR A 171 -24.40 -15.47 6.90
N LYS A 172 -25.55 -16.12 7.15
CA LYS A 172 -26.53 -15.69 8.17
C LYS A 172 -25.94 -15.34 9.54
N PRO A 173 -24.98 -16.11 10.09
CA PRO A 173 -24.40 -15.80 11.39
C PRO A 173 -23.60 -14.48 11.44
N LEU A 174 -23.25 -13.90 10.29
CA LEU A 174 -22.49 -12.65 10.22
C LEU A 174 -23.36 -11.42 10.49
N PHE A 175 -24.63 -11.52 10.12
CA PHE A 175 -25.55 -10.40 10.26
C PHE A 175 -25.94 -10.19 11.72
N GLY A 176 -26.09 -8.92 12.12
CA GLY A 176 -26.26 -8.50 13.52
C GLY A 176 -24.99 -7.95 14.17
N HIS A 177 -23.83 -8.06 13.49
CA HIS A 177 -22.54 -7.59 13.99
C HIS A 177 -21.94 -6.43 13.16
N GLY A 178 -22.65 -5.89 12.19
CA GLY A 178 -22.20 -4.77 11.36
C GLY A 178 -22.83 -4.74 9.98
N THR A 179 -22.40 -3.77 9.19
CA THR A 179 -22.77 -3.62 7.79
C THR A 179 -21.71 -4.25 6.90
N PHE A 180 -22.12 -4.78 5.76
CA PHE A 180 -21.27 -5.42 4.78
C PHE A 180 -21.39 -4.75 3.44
N ILE A 181 -20.44 -5.04 2.56
CA ILE A 181 -20.48 -4.73 1.14
C ILE A 181 -20.34 -6.03 0.35
N LEU A 182 -21.19 -6.20 -0.65
CA LEU A 182 -21.08 -7.28 -1.63
C LEU A 182 -20.41 -6.72 -2.87
N GLU A 183 -19.30 -7.31 -3.27
CA GLU A 183 -18.57 -6.96 -4.49
C GLU A 183 -18.60 -8.09 -5.51
N SER A 184 -18.60 -7.76 -6.80
CA SER A 184 -18.44 -8.75 -7.86
C SER A 184 -17.10 -9.47 -7.74
N GLY A 185 -17.08 -10.79 -7.83
CA GLY A 185 -15.89 -11.63 -7.78
C GLY A 185 -15.16 -11.67 -9.11
N ILE A 186 -14.52 -10.56 -9.50
CA ILE A 186 -13.81 -10.46 -10.77
C ILE A 186 -12.51 -11.27 -10.73
N ASN A 187 -12.30 -12.09 -11.75
CA ASN A 187 -11.03 -12.78 -11.96
C ASN A 187 -10.10 -11.91 -12.81
N TYR A 188 -9.12 -11.28 -12.17
CA TYR A 188 -8.13 -10.46 -12.86
C TYR A 188 -7.05 -11.32 -13.49
N LEU A 189 -6.77 -11.10 -14.77
CA LEU A 189 -5.62 -11.68 -15.49
C LEU A 189 -4.32 -10.96 -15.09
N HIS A 190 -4.41 -9.62 -14.97
CA HIS A 190 -3.28 -8.78 -14.60
C HIS A 190 -3.65 -7.91 -13.41
N LYS A 191 -2.70 -7.70 -12.52
CA LYS A 191 -2.83 -6.81 -11.38
C LYS A 191 -1.71 -5.79 -11.39
N PHE A 192 -2.08 -4.52 -11.24
CA PHE A 192 -1.15 -3.42 -11.32
C PHE A 192 -1.22 -2.53 -10.09
N SER A 193 -0.14 -1.79 -9.89
CA SER A 193 -0.02 -0.81 -8.83
C SER A 193 0.64 0.44 -9.37
N VAL A 194 0.05 1.61 -9.10
CA VAL A 194 0.65 2.93 -9.33
C VAL A 194 0.96 3.55 -7.99
N ILE A 195 2.23 3.74 -7.72
CA ILE A 195 2.71 4.42 -6.53
C ILE A 195 3.02 5.86 -6.91
N ALA A 196 2.50 6.79 -6.12
CA ALA A 196 2.64 8.21 -6.37
C ALA A 196 2.90 8.97 -5.07
N THR A 197 3.59 10.10 -5.18
CA THR A 197 3.83 11.02 -4.06
C THR A 197 3.24 12.38 -4.39
N ARG A 198 2.44 12.92 -3.48
CA ARG A 198 1.85 14.25 -3.58
C ARG A 198 2.44 15.19 -2.53
N ASP A 199 2.86 16.37 -2.95
CA ASP A 199 3.35 17.41 -2.03
C ASP A 199 2.22 18.30 -1.49
N GLN A 200 2.56 19.23 -0.60
CA GLN A 200 1.62 20.17 0.02
C GLN A 200 0.98 21.14 -0.99
N ASN A 201 1.61 21.35 -2.15
CA ASN A 201 1.11 22.23 -3.21
C ASN A 201 0.25 21.48 -4.23
N GLY A 202 0.07 20.17 -4.05
CA GLY A 202 -0.66 19.33 -4.97
C GLY A 202 0.15 18.81 -6.17
N LYS A 203 1.46 19.07 -6.22
CA LYS A 203 2.34 18.48 -7.23
C LYS A 203 2.38 16.97 -7.00
N LEU A 204 2.11 16.22 -8.07
CA LEU A 204 2.17 14.75 -8.09
C LEU A 204 3.38 14.28 -8.86
N VAL A 205 4.07 13.30 -8.30
CA VAL A 205 5.12 12.53 -8.97
C VAL A 205 4.72 11.06 -8.91
N GLN A 206 4.76 10.38 -10.05
CA GLN A 206 4.37 8.97 -10.17
C GLN A 206 5.60 8.12 -10.47
N PHE A 207 5.69 6.98 -9.78
CA PHE A 207 6.66 5.93 -10.11
C PHE A 207 6.20 5.12 -11.33
N PRO A 208 7.08 4.35 -11.96
CA PRO A 208 6.68 3.39 -12.98
C PRO A 208 5.59 2.45 -12.49
N VAL A 209 4.67 2.09 -13.37
CA VAL A 209 3.61 1.13 -13.05
C VAL A 209 4.24 -0.22 -12.72
N LEU A 210 3.78 -0.84 -11.65
CA LEU A 210 4.17 -2.17 -11.23
C LEU A 210 3.11 -3.18 -11.67
N GLU A 211 3.53 -4.29 -12.24
CA GLU A 211 2.70 -5.48 -12.35
C GLU A 211 3.09 -6.46 -11.25
N TYR A 212 2.14 -7.11 -10.61
CA TYR A 212 2.41 -8.09 -9.59
C TYR A 212 1.62 -9.38 -9.79
N HIS A 213 2.30 -10.50 -9.52
CA HIS A 213 1.76 -11.84 -9.60
C HIS A 213 1.92 -12.50 -8.23
N GLY A 214 0.81 -12.96 -7.65
CA GLY A 214 0.85 -13.85 -6.49
C GLY A 214 1.08 -15.28 -6.97
N ALA A 215 1.99 -16.01 -6.31
CA ALA A 215 2.26 -17.42 -6.58
C ALA A 215 2.40 -18.17 -5.24
N GLU A 216 2.23 -19.49 -5.27
CA GLU A 216 2.49 -20.36 -4.10
C GLU A 216 3.93 -20.20 -3.58
N ASN A 217 4.86 -19.89 -4.49
CA ASN A 217 6.29 -19.70 -4.20
C ASN A 217 6.68 -18.22 -3.97
N GLY A 218 5.73 -17.38 -3.54
CA GLY A 218 5.96 -15.98 -3.24
C GLY A 218 5.46 -15.02 -4.31
N THR A 219 5.49 -13.72 -4.00
CA THR A 219 5.03 -12.66 -4.90
C THR A 219 6.18 -12.21 -5.81
N LYS A 220 5.89 -12.07 -7.10
CA LYS A 220 6.76 -11.42 -8.09
C LYS A 220 6.17 -10.06 -8.44
N VAL A 221 7.01 -9.02 -8.38
CA VAL A 221 6.66 -7.66 -8.82
C VAL A 221 7.63 -7.25 -9.92
N VAL A 222 7.12 -6.66 -10.97
CA VAL A 222 7.89 -6.32 -12.16
C VAL A 222 7.71 -4.84 -12.48
N ILE A 223 8.82 -4.14 -12.68
CA ILE A 223 8.84 -2.90 -13.45
C ILE A 223 9.16 -3.32 -14.88
N ASN A 224 8.18 -3.26 -15.76
CA ASN A 224 8.41 -3.68 -17.14
C ASN A 224 8.16 -2.52 -18.10
N SER A 225 9.15 -2.22 -18.94
CA SER A 225 9.01 -1.28 -20.05
C SER A 225 8.37 -1.94 -21.29
N GLU A 226 8.24 -3.26 -21.31
CA GLU A 226 7.79 -4.05 -22.46
C GLU A 226 6.26 -4.24 -22.54
N PHE A 227 5.48 -3.56 -21.69
CA PHE A 227 4.00 -3.54 -21.82
C PHE A 227 3.55 -2.78 -23.09
N THR A 228 4.15 -3.13 -24.24
CA THR A 228 3.85 -2.46 -25.51
C THR A 228 2.40 -2.60 -25.91
N ASP A 229 1.77 -3.72 -25.57
CA ASP A 229 0.39 -4.02 -25.92
C ASP A 229 -0.63 -3.41 -24.94
N MET A 230 -0.19 -2.84 -23.81
CA MET A 230 -1.05 -2.27 -22.76
C MET A 230 -0.85 -0.75 -22.56
N LYS A 231 -0.32 -0.04 -23.55
CA LYS A 231 0.00 1.41 -23.43
C LYS A 231 -1.19 2.26 -23.01
N ASP A 232 -2.38 1.97 -23.55
CA ASP A 232 -3.60 2.72 -23.24
C ASP A 232 -4.04 2.46 -21.80
N ALA A 233 -3.97 1.22 -21.32
CA ALA A 233 -4.28 0.88 -19.94
C ALA A 233 -3.31 1.52 -18.96
N LEU A 234 -2.00 1.53 -19.28
CA LEU A 234 -0.99 2.21 -18.45
C LEU A 234 -1.21 3.72 -18.40
N ALA A 235 -1.58 4.34 -19.53
CA ALA A 235 -1.91 5.76 -19.58
C ALA A 235 -3.15 6.07 -18.76
N GLU A 236 -4.17 5.20 -18.83
CA GLU A 236 -5.41 5.36 -18.07
C GLU A 236 -5.18 5.19 -16.55
N MET A 237 -4.39 4.21 -16.11
CA MET A 237 -4.01 4.07 -14.70
C MET A 237 -3.35 5.34 -14.16
N LYS A 238 -2.42 5.92 -14.94
CA LYS A 238 -1.76 7.19 -14.57
C LYS A 238 -2.74 8.36 -14.55
N ARG A 239 -3.67 8.42 -15.51
CA ARG A 239 -4.73 9.44 -15.56
C ARG A 239 -5.62 9.35 -14.32
N ILE A 240 -6.08 8.15 -13.96
CA ILE A 240 -6.90 7.91 -12.76
C ILE A 240 -6.13 8.34 -11.51
N THR A 241 -4.85 7.97 -11.40
CA THR A 241 -4.01 8.36 -10.27
C THR A 241 -3.88 9.89 -10.15
N ASN A 242 -3.75 10.61 -11.27
CA ASN A 242 -3.76 12.07 -11.28
C ASN A 242 -5.11 12.63 -10.81
N GLU A 243 -6.21 12.03 -11.25
CA GLU A 243 -7.55 12.49 -10.88
C GLU A 243 -7.83 12.29 -9.39
N VAL A 244 -7.48 11.11 -8.85
CA VAL A 244 -7.52 10.84 -7.41
C VAL A 244 -6.68 11.88 -6.66
N ALA A 245 -5.43 12.11 -7.07
CA ALA A 245 -4.53 13.05 -6.39
C ALA A 245 -5.02 14.49 -6.33
N LYS A 246 -5.81 14.94 -7.31
CA LYS A 246 -6.43 16.27 -7.32
C LYS A 246 -7.58 16.41 -6.31
N ASN A 247 -8.24 15.29 -6.00
CA ASN A 247 -9.46 15.25 -5.20
C ASN A 247 -9.24 14.75 -3.76
N ILE A 248 -7.98 14.56 -3.36
CA ILE A 248 -7.62 14.18 -1.98
C ILE A 248 -6.84 15.30 -1.29
N ASN A 249 -7.10 15.45 0.01
CA ASN A 249 -6.27 16.28 0.89
C ASN A 249 -5.25 15.38 1.61
N TYR A 250 -4.14 15.10 0.91
CA TYR A 250 -3.12 14.15 1.35
C TYR A 250 -1.73 14.64 0.94
N VAL A 251 -0.75 14.47 1.81
CA VAL A 251 0.66 14.76 1.55
C VAL A 251 1.52 13.54 1.85
N GLY A 252 2.25 13.06 0.87
CA GLY A 252 3.08 11.86 1.01
C GLY A 252 2.84 10.85 -0.11
N THR A 253 3.36 9.65 0.08
CA THR A 253 3.26 8.55 -0.88
C THR A 253 2.01 7.71 -0.61
N PHE A 254 1.29 7.39 -1.68
CA PHE A 254 0.13 6.50 -1.68
C PHE A 254 0.17 5.57 -2.88
N GLU A 255 -0.64 4.54 -2.86
CA GLU A 255 -0.75 3.51 -3.91
C GLU A 255 -2.18 3.42 -4.39
N LEU A 256 -2.38 3.31 -5.72
CA LEU A 256 -3.61 2.83 -6.33
C LEU A 256 -3.38 1.43 -6.91
N SER A 257 -4.25 0.51 -6.55
CA SER A 257 -4.28 -0.85 -7.10
C SER A 257 -5.29 -0.94 -8.23
N PHE A 258 -4.93 -1.68 -9.28
CA PHE A 258 -5.76 -1.92 -10.44
C PHE A 258 -5.81 -3.40 -10.80
N GLY A 259 -6.95 -3.81 -11.35
CA GLY A 259 -7.13 -5.14 -11.94
C GLY A 259 -7.60 -5.03 -13.38
N PHE A 260 -7.15 -5.96 -14.21
CA PHE A 260 -7.49 -6.06 -15.63
C PHE A 260 -8.08 -7.44 -15.89
N ASP A 261 -9.32 -7.50 -16.34
CA ASP A 261 -10.02 -8.77 -16.55
C ASP A 261 -9.79 -9.36 -17.95
N LYS A 262 -10.37 -10.52 -18.22
CA LYS A 262 -10.29 -11.21 -19.51
C LYS A 262 -10.98 -10.46 -20.67
N ASN A 263 -11.81 -9.48 -20.37
CA ASN A 263 -12.51 -8.65 -21.36
C ASN A 263 -11.76 -7.33 -21.61
N GLU A 264 -10.52 -7.22 -21.12
CA GLU A 264 -9.70 -6.02 -21.21
C GLU A 264 -10.31 -4.81 -20.49
N THR A 265 -11.12 -5.06 -19.45
CA THR A 265 -11.69 -4.00 -18.62
C THR A 265 -10.78 -3.70 -17.46
N LEU A 266 -10.42 -2.42 -17.29
CA LEU A 266 -9.64 -1.91 -16.19
C LEU A 266 -10.55 -1.53 -15.03
N TYR A 267 -10.23 -1.99 -13.82
CA TYR A 267 -10.89 -1.66 -12.57
C TYR A 267 -9.92 -1.04 -11.58
N ALA A 268 -10.31 0.06 -10.94
CA ALA A 268 -9.66 0.52 -9.73
C ALA A 268 -10.10 -0.38 -8.56
N CYS A 269 -9.13 -0.95 -7.86
CA CYS A 269 -9.37 -1.96 -6.82
C CYS A 269 -9.24 -1.41 -5.40
N GLY A 270 -8.61 -0.24 -5.23
CA GLY A 270 -8.48 0.40 -3.93
C GLY A 270 -7.31 1.38 -3.86
N ILE A 271 -7.30 2.15 -2.78
CA ILE A 271 -6.27 3.14 -2.45
C ILE A 271 -5.61 2.74 -1.14
N ARG A 272 -4.30 2.85 -1.06
CA ARG A 272 -3.54 2.70 0.18
C ARG A 272 -2.84 4.02 0.50
N PRO A 273 -3.15 4.67 1.62
CA PRO A 273 -2.62 5.99 1.97
C PRO A 273 -1.26 5.89 2.70
N THR A 274 -0.41 4.97 2.26
CA THR A 274 0.92 4.71 2.85
C THR A 274 1.90 4.24 1.77
N THR A 275 3.19 4.24 2.12
CA THR A 275 4.17 3.49 1.34
C THR A 275 3.84 2.00 1.35
N THR A 276 4.22 1.28 0.29
CA THR A 276 3.87 -0.12 0.08
C THR A 276 5.10 -1.03 0.00
N SER A 277 4.94 -2.29 0.35
CA SER A 277 6.01 -3.28 0.23
C SER A 277 6.41 -3.54 -1.23
N PHE A 278 5.49 -3.39 -2.19
CA PHE A 278 5.82 -3.51 -3.61
C PHE A 278 6.76 -2.41 -4.08
N GLY A 279 6.60 -1.18 -3.56
CA GLY A 279 7.48 -0.05 -3.86
C GLY A 279 8.91 -0.19 -3.31
N PHE A 280 9.20 -1.26 -2.55
CA PHE A 280 10.59 -1.61 -2.20
C PHE A 280 11.45 -1.87 -3.44
N ILE A 281 10.84 -2.27 -4.56
CA ILE A 281 11.49 -2.46 -5.85
C ILE A 281 12.23 -1.21 -6.32
N PHE A 282 11.76 0.00 -5.97
CA PHE A 282 12.36 1.27 -6.36
C PHE A 282 13.65 1.62 -5.61
N ASN A 283 14.11 0.78 -4.66
CA ASN A 283 15.45 0.89 -4.10
C ASN A 283 16.54 0.50 -5.08
N LEU A 284 16.16 -0.14 -6.19
CA LEU A 284 17.04 -0.47 -7.30
C LEU A 284 16.46 0.09 -8.59
N GLY A 285 17.32 0.55 -9.48
CA GLY A 285 16.95 0.99 -10.83
C GLY A 285 16.30 2.37 -10.95
N MET A 286 16.17 3.14 -9.86
CA MET A 286 15.61 4.48 -9.84
C MET A 286 16.57 5.50 -9.23
N ASN A 287 16.39 6.78 -9.61
CA ASN A 287 17.12 7.89 -8.97
C ASN A 287 16.69 8.17 -7.53
N ILE A 288 15.47 7.76 -7.16
CA ILE A 288 14.88 7.96 -5.83
C ILE A 288 13.89 6.85 -5.51
N ASN A 289 13.79 6.44 -4.25
CA ASN A 289 12.81 5.48 -3.78
C ASN A 289 11.58 6.17 -3.16
N GLN A 290 10.50 5.40 -2.97
CA GLN A 290 9.24 5.91 -2.43
C GLN A 290 9.35 6.47 -1.00
N TYR A 291 10.24 5.94 -0.18
CA TYR A 291 10.39 6.35 1.23
C TYR A 291 11.06 7.73 1.31
N ARG A 292 12.08 7.95 0.49
CA ARG A 292 12.73 9.25 0.38
C ARG A 292 11.80 10.30 -0.22
N GLU A 293 11.02 9.91 -1.24
CA GLU A 293 10.01 10.80 -1.82
C GLU A 293 8.93 11.17 -0.80
N HIS A 294 8.46 10.19 -0.03
CA HIS A 294 7.52 10.42 1.06
C HIS A 294 8.05 11.46 2.07
N LEU A 295 9.28 11.28 2.55
CA LEU A 295 9.90 12.21 3.49
C LEU A 295 10.11 13.60 2.89
N ARG A 296 10.43 13.71 1.59
CA ARG A 296 10.51 15.01 0.91
C ARG A 296 9.17 15.73 0.92
N ALA A 297 8.08 15.00 0.61
CA ALA A 297 6.73 15.58 0.66
C ALA A 297 6.37 16.06 2.07
N LEU A 298 6.59 15.25 3.10
CA LEU A 298 6.33 15.62 4.51
C LEU A 298 7.17 16.82 4.95
N SER A 299 8.39 16.94 4.42
CA SER A 299 9.31 18.04 4.71
C SER A 299 9.07 19.30 3.88
N ASN A 300 8.04 19.31 3.04
CA ASN A 300 7.77 20.39 2.08
C ASN A 300 8.99 20.72 1.17
N LEU A 301 9.75 19.69 0.82
CA LEU A 301 10.86 19.79 -0.13
C LEU A 301 10.36 19.55 -1.55
N PRO A 302 10.96 20.17 -2.58
CA PRO A 302 10.60 19.90 -3.97
C PRO A 302 10.73 18.42 -4.31
N LEU A 303 9.71 17.84 -4.95
CA LEU A 303 9.75 16.47 -5.45
C LEU A 303 10.50 16.43 -6.80
N PRO A 304 11.61 15.66 -6.93
CA PRO A 304 12.27 15.43 -8.21
C PRO A 304 11.39 14.57 -9.12
N GLU A 305 11.66 14.62 -10.41
CA GLU A 305 11.08 13.65 -11.34
C GLU A 305 11.70 12.28 -11.11
N VAL A 306 10.86 11.24 -11.12
CA VAL A 306 11.33 9.86 -11.05
C VAL A 306 11.94 9.46 -12.39
N GLN A 307 13.20 9.05 -12.37
CA GLN A 307 13.94 8.57 -13.54
C GLN A 307 14.28 7.10 -13.34
N LYS A 308 13.87 6.28 -14.31
CA LYS A 308 14.21 4.87 -14.36
C LYS A 308 15.53 4.69 -15.10
N TYR A 309 16.49 3.97 -14.48
CA TYR A 309 17.78 3.63 -15.07
C TYR A 309 17.78 2.22 -15.66
N THR A 310 17.08 1.28 -15.02
CA THR A 310 16.96 -0.09 -15.49
C THR A 310 15.63 -0.69 -15.04
N ASP A 311 15.18 -1.72 -15.73
CA ASP A 311 14.07 -2.53 -15.26
C ASP A 311 14.52 -3.40 -14.08
N VAL A 312 13.60 -3.68 -13.17
CA VAL A 312 13.87 -4.48 -11.96
C VAL A 312 12.74 -5.48 -11.75
N ILE A 313 13.10 -6.67 -11.32
CA ILE A 313 12.17 -7.65 -10.77
C ILE A 313 12.41 -7.74 -9.26
N LEU A 314 11.34 -7.66 -8.47
CA LEU A 314 11.33 -8.06 -7.08
C LEU A 314 10.68 -9.44 -6.98
N LYS A 315 11.40 -10.41 -6.45
CA LYS A 315 10.89 -11.74 -6.14
C LYS A 315 10.94 -11.94 -4.63
N SER A 316 9.80 -12.11 -3.98
CA SER A 316 9.78 -12.54 -2.58
C SER A 316 10.10 -14.03 -2.48
N PHE A 317 10.63 -14.46 -1.35
CA PHE A 317 10.96 -15.86 -1.09
C PHE A 317 10.48 -16.30 0.30
N ILE A 318 10.26 -17.59 0.42
CA ILE A 318 9.96 -18.27 1.67
C ILE A 318 11.24 -18.90 2.24
N PRO A 319 11.33 -19.19 3.56
CA PRO A 319 12.54 -19.73 4.19
C PRO A 319 13.06 -21.02 3.52
N GLU A 320 12.19 -21.87 2.99
CA GLU A 320 12.50 -23.13 2.34
C GLU A 320 13.31 -22.93 1.04
N GLN A 321 13.18 -21.77 0.39
CA GLN A 321 13.91 -21.44 -0.83
C GLN A 321 15.31 -20.89 -0.57
N LEU A 322 15.64 -20.56 0.68
CA LEU A 322 16.91 -19.92 1.03
C LEU A 322 18.16 -20.69 0.56
N PRO A 323 18.25 -22.03 0.67
CA PRO A 323 19.41 -22.75 0.15
C PRO A 323 19.62 -22.59 -1.36
N ALA A 324 18.54 -22.61 -2.14
CA ALA A 324 18.59 -22.40 -3.59
C ALA A 324 19.03 -20.98 -3.94
N ILE A 325 18.51 -19.99 -3.23
CA ILE A 325 18.85 -18.57 -3.39
C ILE A 325 20.33 -18.31 -3.08
N LEU A 326 20.84 -18.87 -1.98
CA LEU A 326 22.25 -18.74 -1.62
C LEU A 326 23.20 -19.37 -2.65
N LYS A 327 22.76 -20.49 -3.27
CA LYS A 327 23.49 -21.10 -4.38
C LYS A 327 23.44 -20.20 -5.63
N ALA A 328 22.27 -19.68 -5.99
CA ALA A 328 22.11 -18.80 -7.13
C ALA A 328 22.95 -17.53 -7.00
N ARG A 329 23.03 -16.93 -5.81
CA ARG A 329 23.83 -15.73 -5.53
C ARG A 329 25.32 -15.90 -5.91
N ALA A 330 25.87 -17.12 -5.83
CA ALA A 330 27.26 -17.36 -6.20
C ALA A 330 27.52 -17.24 -7.71
N SER A 331 26.47 -17.41 -8.53
CA SER A 331 26.53 -17.40 -9.99
C SER A 331 25.88 -16.14 -10.61
N GLU A 332 25.05 -15.46 -9.83
CA GLU A 332 24.26 -14.30 -10.25
C GLU A 332 24.68 -13.06 -9.42
N PRO A 333 25.77 -12.39 -9.81
CA PRO A 333 26.37 -11.30 -9.01
C PRO A 333 25.47 -10.06 -8.88
N ASP A 334 24.55 -9.88 -9.82
CA ASP A 334 23.64 -8.71 -9.85
C ASP A 334 22.41 -8.88 -8.94
N TRP A 335 22.19 -10.08 -8.39
CA TRP A 335 21.07 -10.33 -7.49
C TRP A 335 21.31 -9.70 -6.12
N GLN A 336 20.44 -8.79 -5.73
CA GLN A 336 20.51 -8.13 -4.42
C GLN A 336 19.51 -8.77 -3.45
N LEU A 337 20.03 -9.57 -2.52
CA LEU A 337 19.23 -10.20 -1.48
C LEU A 337 18.92 -9.20 -0.36
N ASN A 338 17.66 -9.19 0.05
CA ASN A 338 17.22 -8.50 1.26
C ASN A 338 16.49 -9.47 2.20
N PHE A 339 17.16 -9.84 3.29
CA PHE A 339 16.63 -10.80 4.27
C PHE A 339 15.52 -10.19 5.13
N GLU A 340 15.52 -8.89 5.34
CA GLU A 340 14.50 -8.21 6.13
C GLU A 340 13.15 -8.22 5.39
N HIS A 341 13.18 -7.91 4.09
CA HIS A 341 12.03 -7.96 3.20
C HIS A 341 11.76 -9.34 2.60
N GLN A 342 12.63 -10.32 2.88
CA GLN A 342 12.55 -11.66 2.30
C GLN A 342 12.35 -11.61 0.78
N CYS A 343 13.18 -10.81 0.10
CA CYS A 343 13.09 -10.64 -1.34
C CYS A 343 14.46 -10.53 -2.00
N ILE A 344 14.45 -10.71 -3.30
CA ILE A 344 15.58 -10.47 -4.20
C ILE A 344 15.17 -9.34 -5.14
N LEU A 345 16.03 -8.36 -5.32
CA LEU A 345 15.94 -7.35 -6.37
C LEU A 345 16.91 -7.73 -7.49
N ILE A 346 16.41 -7.79 -8.69
CA ILE A 346 17.17 -8.24 -9.86
C ILE A 346 17.05 -7.18 -10.95
N PRO A 347 18.15 -6.49 -11.29
CA PRO A 347 18.17 -5.63 -12.48
C PRO A 347 18.10 -6.52 -13.72
N THR A 348 17.33 -6.13 -14.71
CA THR A 348 17.15 -6.96 -15.91
C THR A 348 16.97 -6.12 -17.16
N ASP A 349 17.53 -6.59 -18.25
CA ASP A 349 17.24 -6.06 -19.59
C ASP A 349 15.97 -6.67 -20.16
N THR A 350 15.64 -7.90 -19.74
CA THR A 350 14.42 -8.59 -20.16
C THR A 350 13.90 -9.53 -19.06
N VAL A 351 12.58 -9.52 -18.83
CA VAL A 351 11.92 -10.42 -17.86
C VAL A 351 12.14 -11.90 -18.21
N ILE A 352 12.14 -12.23 -19.51
CA ILE A 352 12.30 -13.62 -19.99
C ILE A 352 13.63 -14.23 -19.56
N LYS A 353 14.74 -13.49 -19.63
CA LYS A 353 16.08 -14.00 -19.21
C LYS A 353 16.08 -14.29 -17.71
N THR A 354 15.46 -13.43 -16.91
CA THR A 354 15.40 -13.59 -15.46
C THR A 354 14.52 -14.76 -15.05
N GLU A 355 13.42 -15.02 -15.77
CA GLU A 355 12.58 -16.20 -15.54
C GLU A 355 13.31 -17.51 -15.86
N ALA A 356 14.14 -17.52 -16.90
CA ALA A 356 14.99 -18.67 -17.18
C ALA A 356 15.97 -18.95 -16.01
N SER A 357 16.57 -17.92 -15.41
CA SER A 357 17.42 -18.08 -14.22
C SER A 357 16.62 -18.58 -13.02
N PHE A 358 15.40 -18.10 -12.76
CA PHE A 358 14.55 -18.63 -11.69
C PHE A 358 14.27 -20.12 -11.85
N ASN A 359 13.89 -20.55 -13.06
CA ASN A 359 13.61 -21.94 -13.36
C ASN A 359 14.84 -22.84 -13.16
N GLN A 360 16.04 -22.35 -13.48
CA GLN A 360 17.31 -23.06 -13.27
C GLN A 360 17.55 -23.39 -11.78
N TYR A 361 17.11 -22.53 -10.87
CA TYR A 361 17.31 -22.69 -9.42
C TYR A 361 16.05 -23.17 -8.70
N ASN A 362 14.95 -23.47 -9.41
CA ASN A 362 13.64 -23.82 -8.85
C ASN A 362 13.09 -22.74 -7.88
N LEU A 363 13.16 -21.47 -8.28
CA LEU A 363 12.72 -20.31 -7.51
C LEU A 363 11.41 -19.73 -8.03
#